data_b73369920c9ac9077f0fa59e6d19d9e4
#
_entry.id   b73369920c9ac9077f0fa59e6d19d9e4
#
_cell.length_a   1.000
_cell.length_b   1.000
_cell.length_c   1.000
_cell.angle_alpha   90.00
_cell.angle_beta   90.00
_cell.angle_gamma   90.00
#
_symmetry.space_group_name_H-M   'P 1'
#
loop_
_entity.id
_entity.type
_entity.pdbx_description
1 polymer ?
#
loop_
_entity_poly.entity_id
_entity_poly.type
_entity_poly.pdbx_seq_one_letter_code
_entity_poly.pdbx_strand_id
1 'polypeptide(L)' 'MACLSESKLSRVFKQVYGTTIHAYVIEHRLEWARALIEVEGLSVAQAAATVGYANPSHFSQAFKDHYGVSPSGI' A
#
# COMPACT_ATOMS: atom_id res chain seq x y z
N MET A 1 8.83 28.45 -9.23
CA MET A 1 9.08 27.04 -9.42
C MET A 1 7.93 26.38 -10.16
N ALA A 2 8.25 25.75 -11.20
CA ALA A 2 7.22 25.05 -11.96
C ALA A 2 7.00 23.69 -11.36
N CYS A 3 5.89 23.51 -10.68
CA CYS A 3 5.49 22.21 -10.23
C CYS A 3 4.68 21.54 -11.30
N LEU A 4 4.91 20.29 -11.54
CA LEU A 4 4.04 19.52 -12.40
C LEU A 4 2.67 19.42 -11.72
N SER A 5 1.62 19.57 -12.50
CA SER A 5 0.29 19.35 -11.96
C SER A 5 0.15 17.87 -11.57
N GLU A 6 -0.74 17.58 -10.64
CA GLU A 6 -0.98 16.20 -10.26
C GLU A 6 -1.38 15.34 -11.45
N SER A 7 -2.19 15.87 -12.35
CA SER A 7 -2.60 15.17 -13.55
C SER A 7 -1.43 14.80 -14.44
N LYS A 8 -0.51 15.74 -14.62
CA LYS A 8 0.66 15.51 -15.46
C LYS A 8 1.61 14.52 -14.81
N LEU A 9 1.83 14.66 -13.51
CA LEU A 9 2.69 13.75 -12.75
C LEU A 9 2.12 12.32 -12.79
N SER A 10 0.83 12.18 -12.58
CA SER A 10 0.18 10.87 -12.63
C SER A 10 0.28 10.22 -14.00
N ARG A 11 0.15 11.03 -15.06
CA ARG A 11 0.25 10.52 -16.42
C ARG A 11 1.67 10.02 -16.73
N VAL A 12 2.67 10.79 -16.34
CA VAL A 12 4.07 10.41 -16.53
C VAL A 12 4.40 9.16 -15.73
N PHE A 13 3.96 9.11 -14.48
CA PHE A 13 4.18 7.97 -13.62
C PHE A 13 3.59 6.70 -14.22
N LYS A 14 2.37 6.78 -14.73
CA LYS A 14 1.72 5.64 -15.35
C LYS A 14 2.47 5.16 -16.59
N GLN A 15 3.00 6.08 -17.39
CA GLN A 15 3.77 5.73 -18.56
C GLN A 15 5.06 5.00 -18.21
N VAL A 16 5.71 5.42 -17.13
CA VAL A 16 6.99 4.85 -16.71
C VAL A 16 6.80 3.52 -15.98
N TYR A 17 5.85 3.47 -15.06
CA TYR A 17 5.67 2.31 -14.18
C TYR A 17 4.50 1.41 -14.55
N GLY A 18 3.67 1.83 -15.50
CA GLY A 18 2.52 1.03 -15.93
C GLY A 18 1.35 1.03 -14.95
N THR A 19 1.41 1.84 -13.90
CA THR A 19 0.36 1.92 -12.89
C THR A 19 0.24 3.35 -12.38
N THR A 20 -0.86 3.66 -11.69
CA THR A 20 -1.05 4.98 -11.10
C THR A 20 -0.17 5.13 -9.86
N ILE A 21 0.13 6.37 -9.49
CA ILE A 21 0.87 6.68 -8.26
C ILE A 21 0.14 6.10 -7.05
N HIS A 22 -1.18 6.27 -7.01
CA HIS A 22 -1.99 5.78 -5.90
C HIS A 22 -1.89 4.25 -5.76
N ALA A 23 -2.06 3.53 -6.86
CA ALA A 23 -1.97 2.08 -6.84
C ALA A 23 -0.57 1.60 -6.47
N TYR A 24 0.46 2.27 -6.97
CA TYR A 24 1.85 1.96 -6.64
C TYR A 24 2.11 2.12 -5.14
N VAL A 25 1.65 3.22 -4.56
CA VAL A 25 1.84 3.48 -3.13
C VAL A 25 1.11 2.45 -2.28
N ILE A 26 -0.12 2.09 -2.65
CA ILE A 26 -0.89 1.08 -1.94
C ILE A 26 -0.16 -0.27 -1.98
N GLU A 27 0.30 -0.68 -3.15
CA GLU A 27 1.01 -1.93 -3.32
C GLU A 27 2.27 -1.97 -2.45
N HIS A 28 3.04 -0.89 -2.46
CA HIS A 28 4.24 -0.78 -1.65
C HIS A 28 3.94 -0.85 -0.15
N ARG A 29 2.88 -0.19 0.31
CA ARG A 29 2.47 -0.23 1.71
C ARG A 29 2.06 -1.63 2.13
N LEU A 30 1.34 -2.34 1.26
CA LEU A 30 0.89 -3.70 1.55
C LEU A 30 2.09 -4.66 1.63
N GLU A 31 3.05 -4.54 0.74
CA GLU A 31 4.26 -5.35 0.77
C GLU A 31 5.07 -5.10 2.03
N TRP A 32 5.23 -3.83 2.41
CA TRP A 32 5.93 -3.46 3.63
C TRP A 32 5.22 -4.02 4.86
N ALA A 33 3.90 -3.85 4.93
CA ALA A 33 3.13 -4.37 6.04
C ALA A 33 3.24 -5.89 6.15
N ARG A 34 3.21 -6.58 5.03
CA ARG A 34 3.36 -8.04 5.01
C ARG A 34 4.71 -8.45 5.60
N ALA A 35 5.77 -7.77 5.21
CA ALA A 35 7.09 -8.04 5.76
C ALA A 35 7.14 -7.79 7.27
N LEU A 36 6.51 -6.70 7.74
CA LEU A 36 6.44 -6.41 9.16
C LEU A 36 5.73 -7.52 9.94
N ILE A 37 4.68 -8.07 9.38
CA ILE A 37 3.95 -9.16 10.04
C ILE A 37 4.75 -10.46 10.02
N GLU A 38 5.31 -10.82 8.88
CA GLU A 38 6.01 -12.09 8.71
C GLU A 38 7.39 -12.11 9.35
N VAL A 39 8.15 -11.03 9.22
CA VAL A 39 9.54 -10.97 9.66
C VAL A 39 9.64 -10.39 11.06
N GLU A 40 8.98 -9.27 11.31
CA GLU A 40 9.08 -8.55 12.59
C GLU A 40 8.07 -9.06 13.62
N GLY A 41 7.09 -9.84 13.22
CA GLY A 41 6.10 -10.38 14.15
C GLY A 41 5.08 -9.36 14.65
N LEU A 42 4.89 -8.25 13.94
CA LEU A 42 3.92 -7.25 14.33
C LEU A 42 2.49 -7.77 14.15
N SER A 43 1.57 -7.26 14.97
CA SER A 43 0.16 -7.55 14.78
C SER A 43 -0.35 -6.85 13.51
N VAL A 44 -1.50 -7.28 13.00
CA VAL A 44 -2.12 -6.67 11.84
C VAL A 44 -2.37 -5.17 12.09
N ALA A 45 -2.87 -4.82 13.27
CA ALA A 45 -3.13 -3.43 13.62
C ALA A 45 -1.84 -2.61 13.69
N GLN A 46 -0.78 -3.17 14.24
CA GLN A 46 0.51 -2.50 14.32
C GLN A 46 1.10 -2.27 12.94
N ALA A 47 1.05 -3.28 12.08
CA ALA A 47 1.55 -3.16 10.72
C ALA A 47 0.77 -2.13 9.93
N ALA A 48 -0.57 -2.14 10.04
CA ALA A 48 -1.43 -1.18 9.37
C ALA A 48 -1.07 0.25 9.78
N ALA A 49 -0.94 0.49 11.08
CA ALA A 49 -0.58 1.82 11.59
C ALA A 49 0.81 2.24 11.10
N THR A 50 1.76 1.33 11.10
CA THR A 50 3.14 1.61 10.69
C THR A 50 3.20 2.07 9.23
N VAL A 51 2.42 1.45 8.35
CA VAL A 51 2.44 1.79 6.93
C VAL A 51 1.47 2.92 6.58
N GLY A 52 0.80 3.51 7.57
CA GLY A 52 0.01 4.72 7.36
C GLY A 52 -1.49 4.50 7.20
N TYR A 53 -2.02 3.33 7.50
CA TYR A 53 -3.46 3.10 7.50
C TYR A 53 -4.06 3.49 8.85
N ALA A 54 -4.99 4.43 8.83
CA ALA A 54 -5.65 4.87 10.05
C ALA A 54 -6.65 3.83 10.57
N ASN A 55 -7.20 3.02 9.66
CA ASN A 55 -8.23 2.03 10.00
C ASN A 55 -7.75 0.64 9.59
N PRO A 56 -7.55 -0.28 10.57
CA PRO A 56 -7.10 -1.64 10.25
C PRO A 56 -8.06 -2.41 9.34
N SER A 57 -9.36 -2.10 9.38
CA SER A 57 -10.33 -2.75 8.50
C SER A 57 -10.08 -2.40 7.03
N HIS A 58 -9.75 -1.13 6.76
CA HIS A 58 -9.40 -0.70 5.40
C HIS A 58 -8.11 -1.39 4.93
N PHE A 59 -7.13 -1.49 5.81
CA PHE A 59 -5.90 -2.20 5.51
C PHE A 59 -6.17 -3.67 5.19
N SER A 60 -6.96 -4.34 6.01
CA SER A 60 -7.28 -5.76 5.82
C SER A 60 -7.99 -5.99 4.50
N GLN A 61 -8.92 -5.11 4.14
CA GLN A 61 -9.64 -5.22 2.88
C GLN A 61 -8.70 -5.02 1.69
N ALA A 62 -7.85 -4.01 1.74
CA ALA A 62 -6.88 -3.73 0.69
C ALA A 62 -5.89 -4.90 0.54
N PHE A 63 -5.44 -5.44 1.64
CA PHE A 63 -4.54 -6.59 1.66
C PHE A 63 -5.19 -7.80 1.00
N LYS A 64 -6.43 -8.09 1.38
CA LYS A 64 -7.17 -9.22 0.81
C LYS A 64 -7.40 -9.04 -0.69
N ASP A 65 -7.73 -7.82 -1.10
CA ASP A 65 -7.92 -7.52 -2.53
C ASP A 65 -6.63 -7.71 -3.33
N HIS A 66 -5.49 -7.41 -2.73
CA HIS A 66 -4.20 -7.50 -3.41
C HIS A 66 -3.64 -8.93 -3.41
N TYR A 67 -3.69 -9.61 -2.28
CA TYR A 67 -3.07 -10.93 -2.11
C TYR A 67 -4.06 -12.10 -2.15
N GLY A 68 -5.34 -11.83 -2.12
CA GLY A 68 -6.37 -12.88 -2.11
C GLY A 68 -6.63 -13.52 -0.76
N VAL A 69 -5.86 -13.15 0.27
CA VAL A 69 -6.04 -13.64 1.64
C VAL A 69 -5.91 -12.48 2.61
N SER A 70 -6.56 -12.59 3.76
CA SER A 70 -6.49 -11.55 4.78
C SER A 70 -5.11 -11.55 5.45
N PRO A 71 -4.70 -10.42 6.07
CA PRO A 71 -3.41 -10.35 6.77
C PRO A 71 -3.29 -11.36 7.89
N SER A 72 -4.40 -11.71 8.52
CA SER A 72 -4.41 -12.72 9.59
C SER A 72 -4.27 -14.14 9.07
N GLY A 73 -4.36 -14.33 7.76
CA GLY A 73 -4.21 -15.63 7.12
C GLY A 73 -2.81 -15.96 6.62
N ILE A 74 -1.86 -15.05 6.84
CA ILE A 74 -0.49 -15.29 6.43
C ILE A 74 0.39 -15.76 7.58
#